data_fccc2c3d59da6bbd00ab59ee5707a097
#
_entry.id   fccc2c3d59da6bbd00ab59ee5707a097
#
_cell.length_a   1.000
_cell.length_b   1.000
_cell.length_c   1.000
_cell.angle_alpha   90.00
_cell.angle_beta   90.00
_cell.angle_gamma   90.00
#
_symmetry.space_group_name_H-M   'P 1'
#
loop_
_entity.id
_entity.type
_entity.pdbx_description
1 polymer ?
#
loop_
_entity_poly.entity_id
_entity_poly.type
_entity_poly.pdbx_seq_one_letter_code
_entity_poly.pdbx_strand_id
1 'polypeptide(L)'
;KFIALDVAAGDLLETAVANAGETYDYNPDNWNLADYVDLSNVYCAVYQEELSGYMAGYAAVCLGYTKLGFLGGMAVPAVIRFGYGFVQGVDAAAAAKGVEGVEVNYIYGGQFNGDGDITAVMDTWYSNGTQLVFACGGGIFTSAAEAAQKVNGKVIGVDTDQSAVIDGGYGEGMTVTSAMKGLAPTTIDTLTDVIVNGNWANYAGKIETLGLVSADDPSANYVQLPLETTQWADGKFTVEDYTALVADMFNG
;
A
#
# COMPACT_ATOMS: atom_id res chain seq x y z
N LYS A 1 -4.72 25.81 -10.55
CA LYS A 1 -5.06 24.90 -9.47
C LYS A 1 -4.43 23.54 -9.78
N PHE A 2 -3.77 22.94 -8.82
CA PHE A 2 -3.13 21.63 -8.95
C PHE A 2 -3.71 20.70 -7.86
N ILE A 3 -4.01 19.50 -8.24
CA ILE A 3 -4.39 18.40 -7.34
C ILE A 3 -3.34 17.32 -7.55
N ALA A 4 -2.56 17.04 -6.52
CA ALA A 4 -1.48 16.05 -6.55
C ALA A 4 -1.81 14.92 -5.55
N LEU A 5 -1.80 13.69 -6.04
CA LEU A 5 -2.01 12.50 -5.22
C LEU A 5 -0.68 11.83 -4.95
N ASP A 6 -0.51 11.26 -3.77
CA ASP A 6 0.74 10.63 -3.32
C ASP A 6 1.93 11.62 -3.23
N VAL A 7 1.66 12.88 -2.91
CA VAL A 7 2.69 13.90 -2.75
C VAL A 7 2.64 14.45 -1.34
N ALA A 8 3.64 14.11 -0.54
CA ALA A 8 3.81 14.59 0.82
C ALA A 8 4.63 15.90 0.87
N ALA A 9 4.64 16.55 2.03
CA ALA A 9 5.45 17.74 2.27
C ALA A 9 6.95 17.49 2.01
N GLY A 10 7.46 16.32 2.39
CA GLY A 10 8.84 15.91 2.16
C GLY A 10 9.21 15.84 0.68
N ASP A 11 8.32 15.34 -0.18
CA ASP A 11 8.55 15.24 -1.62
C ASP A 11 8.67 16.63 -2.26
N LEU A 12 7.83 17.57 -1.81
CA LEU A 12 7.89 18.97 -2.26
C LEU A 12 9.17 19.66 -1.77
N LEU A 13 9.54 19.42 -0.51
CA LEU A 13 10.76 19.98 0.08
C LEU A 13 12.02 19.46 -0.61
N GLU A 14 12.13 18.16 -0.87
CA GLU A 14 13.30 17.58 -1.54
C GLU A 14 13.60 18.30 -2.85
N THR A 15 12.57 18.47 -3.69
CA THR A 15 12.71 19.16 -4.97
C THR A 15 12.97 20.65 -4.81
N ALA A 16 12.24 21.33 -3.92
CA ALA A 16 12.31 22.78 -3.79
C ALA A 16 13.63 23.25 -3.15
N VAL A 17 14.10 22.54 -2.12
CA VAL A 17 15.39 22.80 -1.44
C VAL A 17 16.57 22.58 -2.40
N ALA A 18 16.51 21.47 -3.18
CA ALA A 18 17.51 21.21 -4.21
C ALA A 18 17.55 22.33 -5.28
N ASN A 19 16.39 22.82 -5.71
CA ASN A 19 16.30 23.95 -6.67
C ASN A 19 16.81 25.27 -6.08
N ALA A 20 16.74 25.44 -4.76
CA ALA A 20 17.32 26.59 -4.05
C ALA A 20 18.86 26.47 -3.88
N GLY A 21 19.45 25.34 -4.27
CA GLY A 21 20.89 25.07 -4.15
C GLY A 21 21.29 24.60 -2.76
N GLU A 22 20.35 24.15 -1.97
CA GLU A 22 20.56 23.61 -0.62
C GLU A 22 20.47 22.08 -0.61
N THR A 23 20.83 21.46 0.49
CA THR A 23 20.75 20.00 0.66
C THR A 23 19.68 19.65 1.66
N TYR A 24 18.62 18.95 1.20
CA TYR A 24 17.57 18.44 2.06
C TYR A 24 18.08 17.27 2.89
N ASP A 25 17.86 17.32 4.19
CA ASP A 25 18.33 16.31 5.15
C ASP A 25 17.33 15.18 5.44
N TYR A 26 16.24 15.13 4.70
CA TYR A 26 15.12 14.16 4.85
C TYR A 26 14.45 14.19 6.23
N ASN A 27 14.64 15.24 7.01
CA ASN A 27 13.89 15.51 8.22
C ASN A 27 12.98 16.74 8.02
N PRO A 28 11.68 16.54 7.74
CA PRO A 28 10.77 17.65 7.45
C PRO A 28 10.64 18.66 8.58
N ASP A 29 10.93 18.28 9.83
CA ASP A 29 10.86 19.18 10.98
C ASP A 29 11.94 20.29 10.96
N ASN A 30 13.00 20.10 10.19
CA ASN A 30 14.07 21.09 10.04
C ASN A 30 13.74 22.15 8.97
N TRP A 31 12.65 21.99 8.22
CA TRP A 31 12.33 22.79 7.04
C TRP A 31 10.89 23.33 7.13
N ASN A 32 10.74 24.64 6.90
CA ASN A 32 9.41 25.22 6.76
C ASN A 32 9.01 25.21 5.27
N LEU A 33 8.06 24.34 4.92
CA LEU A 33 7.60 24.18 3.53
C LEU A 33 7.19 25.52 2.87
N ALA A 34 6.58 26.43 3.63
CA ALA A 34 6.11 27.72 3.11
C ALA A 34 7.25 28.66 2.67
N ASP A 35 8.49 28.43 3.11
CA ASP A 35 9.65 29.21 2.68
C ASP A 35 10.13 28.79 1.26
N TYR A 36 9.73 27.62 0.80
CA TYR A 36 10.17 27.01 -0.47
C TYR A 36 9.06 26.86 -1.51
N VAL A 37 7.80 26.64 -1.06
CA VAL A 37 6.68 26.28 -1.95
C VAL A 37 5.44 27.10 -1.62
N ASP A 38 4.91 27.79 -2.64
CA ASP A 38 3.57 28.41 -2.55
C ASP A 38 2.49 27.37 -2.84
N LEU A 39 1.79 26.93 -1.79
CA LEU A 39 0.69 26.00 -1.88
C LEU A 39 -0.68 26.64 -2.14
N SER A 40 -0.78 27.96 -2.33
CA SER A 40 -2.07 28.67 -2.46
C SER A 40 -2.98 28.13 -3.57
N ASN A 41 -2.38 27.52 -4.59
CA ASN A 41 -3.07 26.88 -5.71
C ASN A 41 -2.84 25.37 -5.81
N VAL A 42 -2.39 24.75 -4.73
CA VAL A 42 -2.06 23.31 -4.66
C VAL A 42 -2.89 22.63 -3.58
N TYR A 43 -3.36 21.45 -3.86
CA TYR A 43 -3.88 20.47 -2.91
C TYR A 43 -3.11 19.18 -3.09
N CYS A 44 -2.61 18.62 -2.02
CA CYS A 44 -1.98 17.31 -2.01
C CYS A 44 -2.77 16.34 -1.13
N ALA A 45 -2.88 15.10 -1.56
CA ALA A 45 -3.39 14.01 -0.76
C ALA A 45 -2.33 12.92 -0.63
N VAL A 46 -2.10 12.44 0.57
CA VAL A 46 -1.32 11.26 0.90
C VAL A 46 -2.20 10.26 1.63
N TYR A 47 -1.75 9.03 1.79
CA TYR A 47 -2.58 7.97 2.36
C TYR A 47 -1.91 7.35 3.59
N GLN A 48 -2.74 6.75 4.45
CA GLN A 48 -2.28 5.94 5.58
C GLN A 48 -2.01 4.51 5.09
N GLU A 49 -0.98 4.34 4.24
CA GLU A 49 -0.63 3.06 3.63
C GLU A 49 -0.30 1.97 4.66
N GLU A 50 0.17 2.37 5.83
CA GLU A 50 0.38 1.46 6.96
C GLU A 50 -0.88 0.68 7.33
N LEU A 51 -2.06 1.30 7.19
CA LEU A 51 -3.32 0.64 7.52
C LEU A 51 -3.70 -0.43 6.49
N SER A 52 -3.59 -0.15 5.18
CA SER A 52 -3.86 -1.19 4.18
C SER A 52 -2.77 -2.26 4.15
N GLY A 53 -1.53 -1.90 4.42
CA GLY A 53 -0.45 -2.86 4.67
C GLY A 53 -0.76 -3.79 5.83
N TYR A 54 -1.21 -3.23 6.96
CA TYR A 54 -1.64 -3.98 8.14
C TYR A 54 -2.77 -4.96 7.83
N MET A 55 -3.82 -4.48 7.15
CA MET A 55 -4.95 -5.33 6.73
C MET A 55 -4.47 -6.50 5.85
N ALA A 56 -3.57 -6.25 4.90
CA ALA A 56 -3.04 -7.27 4.00
C ALA A 56 -2.19 -8.31 4.75
N GLY A 57 -1.35 -7.88 5.69
CA GLY A 57 -0.56 -8.78 6.55
C GLY A 57 -1.42 -9.62 7.48
N TYR A 58 -2.44 -8.99 8.10
CA TYR A 58 -3.40 -9.66 8.97
C TYR A 58 -4.20 -10.73 8.19
N ALA A 59 -4.73 -10.35 7.02
CA ALA A 59 -5.46 -11.28 6.14
C ALA A 59 -4.58 -12.46 5.72
N ALA A 60 -3.32 -12.22 5.34
CA ALA A 60 -2.41 -13.27 4.91
C ALA A 60 -2.25 -14.37 5.96
N VAL A 61 -1.99 -14.01 7.22
CA VAL A 61 -1.84 -14.98 8.31
C VAL A 61 -3.16 -15.69 8.63
N CYS A 62 -4.28 -14.95 8.68
CA CYS A 62 -5.60 -15.52 8.90
C CYS A 62 -5.99 -16.53 7.82
N LEU A 63 -5.60 -16.29 6.56
CA LEU A 63 -5.82 -17.21 5.44
C LEU A 63 -4.90 -18.45 5.50
N GLY A 64 -3.89 -18.45 6.37
CA GLY A 64 -3.04 -19.61 6.65
C GLY A 64 -1.64 -19.54 6.07
N TYR A 65 -1.20 -18.37 5.58
CA TYR A 65 0.18 -18.18 5.13
C TYR A 65 1.08 -17.86 6.32
N THR A 66 2.21 -18.58 6.44
CA THR A 66 3.17 -18.43 7.54
C THR A 66 4.59 -18.09 7.07
N LYS A 67 4.89 -18.29 5.79
CA LYS A 67 6.14 -17.91 5.18
C LYS A 67 5.88 -16.84 4.13
N LEU A 68 6.12 -15.60 4.54
CA LEU A 68 5.73 -14.42 3.82
C LEU A 68 6.96 -13.67 3.29
N GLY A 69 6.73 -12.78 2.32
CA GLY A 69 7.74 -11.86 1.83
C GLY A 69 7.14 -10.47 1.61
N PHE A 70 7.96 -9.45 1.80
CA PHE A 70 7.69 -8.08 1.38
C PHE A 70 8.77 -7.66 0.39
N LEU A 71 8.36 -7.43 -0.86
CA LEU A 71 9.19 -6.86 -1.92
C LEU A 71 8.76 -5.42 -2.15
N GLY A 72 9.45 -4.47 -1.52
CA GLY A 72 9.25 -3.04 -1.78
C GLY A 72 9.94 -2.59 -3.05
N GLY A 73 9.40 -1.60 -3.74
CA GLY A 73 10.08 -0.94 -4.84
C GLY A 73 11.30 -0.17 -4.36
N MET A 74 11.21 1.14 -4.25
CA MET A 74 12.20 1.97 -3.55
C MET A 74 11.76 2.22 -2.11
N ALA A 75 12.72 2.51 -1.21
CA ALA A 75 12.45 2.85 0.18
C ALA A 75 11.94 4.30 0.34
N VAL A 76 10.87 4.63 -0.39
CA VAL A 76 10.17 5.92 -0.25
C VAL A 76 9.10 5.85 0.85
N PRO A 77 8.65 6.99 1.40
CA PRO A 77 7.76 7.01 2.56
C PRO A 77 6.53 6.12 2.44
N ALA A 78 5.82 6.14 1.30
CA ALA A 78 4.64 5.31 1.06
C ALA A 78 4.95 3.81 1.12
N VAL A 79 6.02 3.36 0.44
CA VAL A 79 6.43 1.94 0.44
C VAL A 79 6.88 1.48 1.83
N ILE A 80 7.57 2.36 2.56
CA ILE A 80 7.98 2.08 3.97
C ILE A 80 6.73 1.92 4.84
N ARG A 81 5.71 2.79 4.72
CA ARG A 81 4.46 2.68 5.48
C ARG A 81 3.73 1.36 5.18
N PHE A 82 3.56 1.00 3.89
CA PHE A 82 2.98 -0.29 3.52
C PHE A 82 3.72 -1.46 4.17
N GLY A 83 5.04 -1.50 4.06
CA GLY A 83 5.86 -2.59 4.59
C GLY A 83 5.83 -2.66 6.11
N TYR A 84 5.91 -1.51 6.78
CA TYR A 84 5.78 -1.42 8.23
C TYR A 84 4.42 -1.96 8.70
N GLY A 85 3.33 -1.47 8.10
CA GLY A 85 1.99 -1.95 8.40
C GLY A 85 1.84 -3.45 8.14
N PHE A 86 2.36 -3.94 7.02
CA PHE A 86 2.30 -5.36 6.68
C PHE A 86 2.92 -6.25 7.76
N VAL A 87 4.12 -5.93 8.23
CA VAL A 87 4.78 -6.69 9.30
C VAL A 87 3.98 -6.62 10.60
N GLN A 88 3.46 -5.43 10.98
CA GLN A 88 2.63 -5.27 12.17
C GLN A 88 1.32 -6.09 12.09
N GLY A 89 0.68 -6.12 10.91
CA GLY A 89 -0.53 -6.93 10.68
C GLY A 89 -0.25 -8.43 10.77
N VAL A 90 0.89 -8.88 10.23
CA VAL A 90 1.36 -10.27 10.36
C VAL A 90 1.54 -10.65 11.82
N ASP A 91 2.26 -9.84 12.59
CA ASP A 91 2.53 -10.09 14.01
C ASP A 91 1.24 -10.11 14.84
N ALA A 92 0.33 -9.16 14.59
CA ALA A 92 -0.95 -9.07 15.29
C ALA A 92 -1.84 -10.29 15.01
N ALA A 93 -1.93 -10.72 13.75
CA ALA A 93 -2.72 -11.90 13.39
C ALA A 93 -2.10 -13.19 13.94
N ALA A 94 -0.77 -13.32 13.91
CA ALA A 94 -0.07 -14.46 14.49
C ALA A 94 -0.37 -14.58 15.99
N ALA A 95 -0.30 -13.46 16.71
CA ALA A 95 -0.64 -13.41 18.13
C ALA A 95 -2.12 -13.74 18.39
N ALA A 96 -3.03 -13.12 17.63
CA ALA A 96 -4.48 -13.31 17.81
C ALA A 96 -4.95 -14.74 17.50
N LYS A 97 -4.31 -15.40 16.53
CA LYS A 97 -4.65 -16.78 16.11
C LYS A 97 -3.78 -17.85 16.80
N GLY A 98 -2.78 -17.47 17.59
CA GLY A 98 -1.85 -18.40 18.23
C GLY A 98 -1.00 -19.16 17.21
N VAL A 99 -0.63 -18.54 16.10
CA VAL A 99 0.20 -19.13 15.04
C VAL A 99 1.65 -18.81 15.37
N GLU A 100 2.47 -19.85 15.52
CA GLU A 100 3.90 -19.74 15.76
C GLU A 100 4.72 -19.92 14.48
N GLY A 101 5.95 -19.38 14.47
CA GLY A 101 6.91 -19.59 13.38
C GLY A 101 6.54 -18.85 12.09
N VAL A 102 5.79 -17.75 12.19
CA VAL A 102 5.54 -16.86 11.05
C VAL A 102 6.83 -16.11 10.71
N GLU A 103 7.22 -16.14 9.45
CA GLU A 103 8.45 -15.53 8.94
C GLU A 103 8.11 -14.52 7.82
N VAL A 104 8.80 -13.37 7.81
CA VAL A 104 8.69 -12.38 6.75
C VAL A 104 10.08 -12.07 6.20
N ASN A 105 10.34 -12.47 4.96
CA ASN A 105 11.48 -11.97 4.20
C ASN A 105 11.21 -10.53 3.77
N TYR A 106 12.20 -9.64 3.82
CA TYR A 106 11.99 -8.22 3.55
C TYR A 106 13.14 -7.64 2.72
N ILE A 107 12.82 -7.05 1.54
CA ILE A 107 13.80 -6.39 0.68
C ILE A 107 13.17 -5.24 -0.12
N TYR A 108 13.99 -4.27 -0.52
CA TYR A 108 13.66 -3.30 -1.55
C TYR A 108 14.40 -3.64 -2.85
N GLY A 109 13.68 -3.59 -3.98
CA GLY A 109 14.24 -3.83 -5.31
C GLY A 109 15.02 -2.65 -5.88
N GLY A 110 14.89 -1.44 -5.28
CA GLY A 110 15.56 -0.22 -5.72
C GLY A 110 14.90 0.46 -6.93
N GLN A 111 13.77 -0.06 -7.42
CA GLN A 111 13.00 0.47 -8.54
C GLN A 111 11.55 -0.01 -8.50
N PHE A 112 10.68 0.57 -9.33
CA PHE A 112 9.25 0.23 -9.37
C PHE A 112 8.85 -0.72 -10.51
N ASN A 113 9.81 -1.37 -11.15
CA ASN A 113 9.58 -2.39 -12.18
C ASN A 113 10.31 -3.68 -11.82
N GLY A 114 9.82 -4.81 -12.33
CA GLY A 114 10.57 -6.06 -12.23
C GLY A 114 11.76 -6.10 -13.18
N ASP A 115 12.76 -6.89 -12.82
CA ASP A 115 13.90 -7.24 -13.65
C ASP A 115 14.48 -8.62 -13.29
N GLY A 116 15.53 -9.04 -14.01
CA GLY A 116 16.13 -10.36 -13.82
C GLY A 116 16.78 -10.57 -12.45
N ASP A 117 17.36 -9.52 -11.86
CA ASP A 117 18.01 -9.62 -10.56
C ASP A 117 16.96 -9.72 -9.43
N ILE A 118 15.90 -8.93 -9.50
CA ILE A 118 14.77 -9.01 -8.55
C ILE A 118 14.09 -10.38 -8.69
N THR A 119 13.85 -10.85 -9.93
CA THR A 119 13.26 -12.18 -10.17
C THR A 119 14.11 -13.29 -9.57
N ALA A 120 15.45 -13.22 -9.67
CA ALA A 120 16.34 -14.21 -9.07
C ALA A 120 16.25 -14.25 -7.52
N VAL A 121 16.07 -13.11 -6.89
CA VAL A 121 15.82 -13.04 -5.43
C VAL A 121 14.47 -13.67 -5.09
N MET A 122 13.43 -13.38 -5.86
CA MET A 122 12.09 -13.96 -5.66
C MET A 122 12.10 -15.49 -5.92
N ASP A 123 12.81 -15.97 -6.95
CA ASP A 123 13.04 -17.40 -7.19
C ASP A 123 13.66 -18.07 -5.96
N THR A 124 14.65 -17.43 -5.36
CA THR A 124 15.29 -17.93 -4.14
C THR A 124 14.31 -18.00 -2.97
N TRP A 125 13.49 -16.97 -2.76
CA TRP A 125 12.53 -16.96 -1.68
C TRP A 125 11.47 -18.05 -1.84
N TYR A 126 10.83 -18.15 -3.01
CA TYR A 126 9.80 -19.15 -3.26
C TYR A 126 10.39 -20.58 -3.22
N SER A 127 11.58 -20.80 -3.75
CA SER A 127 12.27 -22.11 -3.69
C SER A 127 12.60 -22.53 -2.25
N ASN A 128 12.82 -21.56 -1.35
CA ASN A 128 13.05 -21.79 0.07
C ASN A 128 11.75 -21.86 0.89
N GLY A 129 10.59 -21.84 0.22
CA GLY A 129 9.29 -22.10 0.82
C GLY A 129 8.49 -20.85 1.19
N THR A 130 8.87 -19.63 0.76
CA THR A 130 7.99 -18.46 0.81
C THR A 130 6.72 -18.78 0.04
N GLN A 131 5.56 -18.54 0.66
CA GLN A 131 4.25 -18.91 0.12
C GLN A 131 3.56 -17.75 -0.58
N LEU A 132 3.77 -16.54 -0.05
CA LEU A 132 3.08 -15.33 -0.44
C LEU A 132 4.02 -14.12 -0.32
N VAL A 133 4.14 -13.33 -1.39
CA VAL A 133 4.92 -12.09 -1.41
C VAL A 133 4.01 -10.89 -1.62
N PHE A 134 4.09 -9.90 -0.74
CA PHE A 134 3.51 -8.58 -0.98
C PHE A 134 4.47 -7.79 -1.87
N ALA A 135 4.09 -7.59 -3.14
CA ALA A 135 4.86 -6.85 -4.13
C ALA A 135 4.43 -5.37 -4.14
N CYS A 136 5.08 -4.56 -3.31
CA CYS A 136 4.72 -3.17 -3.04
C CYS A 136 5.52 -2.20 -3.89
N GLY A 137 5.02 -1.89 -5.09
CA GLY A 137 5.65 -0.87 -5.92
C GLY A 137 5.37 -0.98 -7.42
N GLY A 138 4.24 -0.44 -7.88
CA GLY A 138 3.91 -0.33 -9.30
C GLY A 138 4.01 -1.64 -10.06
N GLY A 139 4.97 -1.75 -10.97
CA GLY A 139 5.21 -2.92 -11.82
C GLY A 139 6.17 -3.96 -11.22
N ILE A 140 6.68 -3.79 -10.00
CA ILE A 140 7.64 -4.74 -9.40
C ILE A 140 7.02 -6.13 -9.16
N PHE A 141 5.68 -6.20 -9.11
CA PHE A 141 4.96 -7.48 -9.00
C PHE A 141 5.32 -8.47 -10.11
N THR A 142 5.76 -8.00 -11.27
CA THR A 142 6.14 -8.88 -12.39
C THR A 142 7.22 -9.86 -11.98
N SER A 143 8.26 -9.42 -11.24
CA SER A 143 9.30 -10.29 -10.73
C SER A 143 8.80 -11.30 -9.68
N ALA A 144 7.92 -10.86 -8.77
CA ALA A 144 7.33 -11.76 -7.78
C ALA A 144 6.39 -12.78 -8.43
N ALA A 145 5.57 -12.36 -9.41
CA ALA A 145 4.64 -13.23 -10.11
C ALA A 145 5.33 -14.25 -11.01
N GLU A 146 6.40 -13.84 -11.73
CA GLU A 146 7.23 -14.76 -12.51
C GLU A 146 7.86 -15.88 -11.67
N ALA A 147 8.32 -15.54 -10.48
CA ALA A 147 8.89 -16.53 -9.57
C ALA A 147 7.80 -17.39 -8.92
N ALA A 148 6.68 -16.78 -8.48
CA ALA A 148 5.54 -17.47 -7.89
C ALA A 148 4.95 -18.51 -8.83
N GLN A 149 4.80 -18.18 -10.12
CA GLN A 149 4.24 -19.08 -11.14
C GLN A 149 4.97 -20.42 -11.20
N LYS A 150 6.29 -20.45 -10.99
CA LYS A 150 7.13 -21.67 -11.08
C LYS A 150 6.81 -22.68 -9.99
N VAL A 151 6.26 -22.23 -8.85
CA VAL A 151 6.05 -23.07 -7.65
C VAL A 151 4.61 -22.99 -7.14
N ASN A 152 3.68 -22.41 -7.90
CA ASN A 152 2.31 -22.13 -7.49
C ASN A 152 2.24 -21.26 -6.21
N GLY A 153 3.17 -20.31 -6.08
CA GLY A 153 3.20 -19.30 -5.04
C GLY A 153 2.11 -18.23 -5.24
N LYS A 154 2.01 -17.33 -4.28
CA LYS A 154 0.98 -16.28 -4.26
C LYS A 154 1.57 -14.88 -4.16
N VAL A 155 0.79 -13.89 -4.57
CA VAL A 155 1.19 -12.48 -4.56
C VAL A 155 0.09 -11.62 -3.92
N ILE A 156 0.48 -10.56 -3.21
CA ILE A 156 -0.38 -9.44 -2.84
C ILE A 156 0.01 -8.26 -3.72
N GLY A 157 -0.99 -7.63 -4.36
CA GLY A 157 -0.85 -6.42 -5.16
C GLY A 157 -0.86 -5.15 -4.32
N VAL A 158 -0.68 -3.99 -4.97
CA VAL A 158 -0.58 -2.68 -4.31
C VAL A 158 -1.29 -1.57 -5.08
N ASP A 159 -1.62 -0.49 -4.39
CA ASP A 159 -2.21 0.76 -4.86
C ASP A 159 -3.64 0.63 -5.38
N THR A 160 -3.84 -0.22 -6.36
CA THR A 160 -5.14 -0.58 -6.94
C THR A 160 -5.35 -2.08 -6.84
N ASP A 161 -6.54 -2.57 -7.13
CA ASP A 161 -6.74 -4.00 -7.31
C ASP A 161 -5.97 -4.49 -8.54
N GLN A 162 -4.87 -5.20 -8.30
CA GLN A 162 -4.00 -5.76 -9.34
C GLN A 162 -4.36 -7.19 -9.74
N SER A 163 -5.43 -7.78 -9.19
CA SER A 163 -5.81 -9.18 -9.48
C SER A 163 -5.96 -9.43 -10.97
N ALA A 164 -6.67 -8.57 -11.70
CA ALA A 164 -6.90 -8.76 -13.13
C ALA A 164 -5.59 -8.80 -13.96
N VAL A 165 -4.61 -7.98 -13.61
CA VAL A 165 -3.33 -7.93 -14.35
C VAL A 165 -2.38 -9.03 -13.93
N ILE A 166 -2.34 -9.37 -12.64
CA ILE A 166 -1.47 -10.44 -12.12
C ILE A 166 -2.02 -11.81 -12.56
N ASP A 167 -3.28 -12.09 -12.27
CA ASP A 167 -3.90 -13.38 -12.61
C ASP A 167 -3.97 -13.58 -14.13
N GLY A 168 -4.30 -12.53 -14.88
CA GLY A 168 -4.33 -12.60 -16.34
C GLY A 168 -2.98 -12.82 -17.01
N GLY A 169 -1.89 -12.38 -16.38
CA GLY A 169 -0.53 -12.53 -16.90
C GLY A 169 0.21 -13.79 -16.43
N TYR A 170 -0.06 -14.25 -15.20
CA TYR A 170 0.78 -15.25 -14.54
C TYR A 170 0.03 -16.48 -14.04
N GLY A 171 -1.29 -16.44 -13.95
CA GLY A 171 -2.12 -17.59 -13.61
C GLY A 171 -3.28 -17.23 -12.68
N GLU A 172 -4.44 -17.78 -13.00
CA GLU A 172 -5.67 -17.55 -12.26
C GLU A 172 -5.51 -17.90 -10.76
N GLY A 173 -5.96 -16.99 -9.89
CA GLY A 173 -5.91 -17.16 -8.45
C GLY A 173 -4.51 -16.99 -7.85
N MET A 174 -3.56 -16.37 -8.56
CA MET A 174 -2.26 -16.03 -8.02
C MET A 174 -2.35 -14.91 -6.99
N THR A 175 -3.22 -13.92 -7.23
CA THR A 175 -3.41 -12.78 -6.34
C THR A 175 -4.30 -13.15 -5.17
N VAL A 176 -3.79 -13.01 -3.94
CA VAL A 176 -4.58 -13.24 -2.72
C VAL A 176 -5.45 -12.04 -2.39
N THR A 177 -4.88 -10.85 -2.49
CA THR A 177 -5.54 -9.55 -2.27
C THR A 177 -4.64 -8.44 -2.85
N SER A 178 -5.09 -7.19 -2.72
CA SER A 178 -4.28 -5.99 -3.00
C SER A 178 -4.42 -4.98 -1.87
N ALA A 179 -3.31 -4.44 -1.38
CA ALA A 179 -3.32 -3.34 -0.42
C ALA A 179 -3.55 -2.03 -1.18
N MET A 180 -4.76 -1.48 -1.11
CA MET A 180 -5.19 -0.40 -1.98
C MET A 180 -5.09 0.98 -1.34
N LYS A 181 -4.89 1.99 -2.19
CA LYS A 181 -5.09 3.42 -1.93
C LYS A 181 -6.28 3.94 -2.71
N GLY A 182 -7.05 4.83 -2.12
CA GLY A 182 -8.25 5.44 -2.70
C GLY A 182 -7.96 6.49 -3.78
N LEU A 183 -7.09 6.20 -4.76
CA LEU A 183 -6.71 7.15 -5.82
C LEU A 183 -7.92 7.60 -6.66
N ALA A 184 -8.76 6.66 -7.06
CA ALA A 184 -9.96 6.95 -7.86
C ALA A 184 -11.01 7.73 -7.06
N PRO A 185 -11.46 7.30 -5.86
CA PRO A 185 -12.40 8.09 -5.07
C PRO A 185 -11.85 9.47 -4.70
N THR A 186 -10.58 9.61 -4.30
CA THR A 186 -9.99 10.93 -4.02
C THR A 186 -10.08 11.84 -5.25
N THR A 187 -9.76 11.32 -6.43
CA THR A 187 -9.84 12.09 -7.68
C THR A 187 -11.28 12.52 -7.97
N ILE A 188 -12.23 11.59 -7.88
CA ILE A 188 -13.66 11.85 -8.17
C ILE A 188 -14.21 12.87 -7.19
N ASP A 189 -14.01 12.68 -5.90
CA ASP A 189 -14.56 13.54 -4.84
C ASP A 189 -13.98 14.95 -4.94
N THR A 190 -12.65 15.05 -5.05
CA THR A 190 -11.96 16.35 -5.13
C THR A 190 -12.36 17.11 -6.40
N LEU A 191 -12.39 16.46 -7.57
CA LEU A 191 -12.77 17.11 -8.82
C LEU A 191 -14.24 17.49 -8.81
N THR A 192 -15.13 16.66 -8.25
CA THR A 192 -16.56 16.98 -8.11
C THR A 192 -16.73 18.19 -7.24
N ASP A 193 -16.10 18.23 -6.08
CA ASP A 193 -16.25 19.36 -5.16
C ASP A 193 -15.63 20.65 -5.71
N VAL A 194 -14.46 20.56 -6.35
CA VAL A 194 -13.76 21.72 -6.91
C VAL A 194 -14.43 22.26 -8.18
N ILE A 195 -14.84 21.37 -9.10
CA ILE A 195 -15.32 21.78 -10.44
C ILE A 195 -16.85 22.00 -10.43
N VAL A 196 -17.61 21.04 -9.87
CA VAL A 196 -19.07 21.08 -9.89
C VAL A 196 -19.61 22.02 -8.80
N ASN A 197 -19.06 21.91 -7.58
CA ASN A 197 -19.54 22.68 -6.43
C ASN A 197 -18.79 24.02 -6.24
N GLY A 198 -17.67 24.23 -6.91
CA GLY A 198 -16.90 25.48 -6.83
C GLY A 198 -16.07 25.65 -5.55
N ASN A 199 -15.87 24.62 -4.76
CA ASN A 199 -15.34 24.66 -3.39
C ASN A 199 -13.81 24.57 -3.30
N TRP A 200 -13.06 25.15 -4.23
CA TRP A 200 -11.59 25.13 -4.19
C TRP A 200 -11.01 25.61 -2.84
N ALA A 201 -11.66 26.56 -2.20
CA ALA A 201 -11.19 27.09 -0.91
C ALA A 201 -11.08 26.03 0.20
N ASN A 202 -11.79 24.91 0.07
CA ASN A 202 -11.71 23.79 1.02
C ASN A 202 -10.39 23.01 0.90
N TYR A 203 -9.70 23.11 -0.25
CA TYR A 203 -8.53 22.32 -0.61
C TYR A 203 -7.24 23.14 -0.69
N ALA A 204 -7.35 24.42 -1.11
CA ALA A 204 -6.20 25.30 -1.32
C ALA A 204 -5.25 25.34 -0.12
N GLY A 205 -3.98 25.07 -0.37
CA GLY A 205 -2.92 25.13 0.63
C GLY A 205 -2.82 23.89 1.53
N LYS A 206 -3.60 22.84 1.28
CA LYS A 206 -3.60 21.65 2.13
C LYS A 206 -2.80 20.49 1.58
N ILE A 207 -2.18 19.77 2.50
CA ILE A 207 -1.66 18.41 2.31
C ILE A 207 -2.44 17.54 3.31
N GLU A 208 -3.35 16.72 2.82
CA GLU A 208 -4.24 15.90 3.66
C GLU A 208 -3.80 14.45 3.64
N THR A 209 -3.86 13.80 4.82
CA THR A 209 -3.64 12.36 4.95
C THR A 209 -4.99 11.66 5.01
N LEU A 210 -5.24 10.79 4.02
CA LEU A 210 -6.50 10.06 3.86
C LEU A 210 -6.34 8.62 4.35
N GLY A 211 -7.31 8.17 5.13
CA GLY A 211 -7.27 6.85 5.76
C GLY A 211 -8.65 6.23 5.91
N LEU A 212 -8.94 5.71 7.10
CA LEU A 212 -10.25 5.17 7.43
C LEU A 212 -11.24 6.31 7.70
N VAL A 213 -12.40 6.23 7.07
CA VAL A 213 -13.53 7.19 7.22
C VAL A 213 -14.82 6.49 7.64
N SER A 214 -14.86 5.16 7.60
CA SER A 214 -16.01 4.34 7.98
C SER A 214 -15.57 3.09 8.73
N ALA A 215 -16.22 2.81 9.85
CA ALA A 215 -16.08 1.57 10.60
C ALA A 215 -16.92 0.42 9.99
N ASP A 216 -18.07 0.76 9.42
CA ASP A 216 -19.10 -0.22 9.02
C ASP A 216 -19.04 -0.58 7.53
N ASP A 217 -18.43 0.28 6.72
CA ASP A 217 -18.28 0.07 5.27
C ASP A 217 -16.80 0.15 4.87
N PRO A 218 -16.11 -0.99 4.80
CA PRO A 218 -14.70 -1.01 4.39
C PRO A 218 -14.46 -0.39 3.01
N SER A 219 -15.44 -0.48 2.09
CA SER A 219 -15.30 0.04 0.72
C SER A 219 -15.34 1.57 0.62
N ALA A 220 -15.84 2.24 1.64
CA ALA A 220 -15.85 3.70 1.73
C ALA A 220 -14.49 4.30 2.12
N ASN A 221 -13.57 3.49 2.60
CA ASN A 221 -12.28 3.94 3.12
C ASN A 221 -11.26 4.23 2.00
N TYR A 222 -10.36 5.18 2.24
CA TYR A 222 -9.27 5.50 1.31
C TYR A 222 -8.09 4.52 1.37
N VAL A 223 -8.09 3.62 2.34
CA VAL A 223 -7.15 2.50 2.48
C VAL A 223 -7.94 1.25 2.79
N GLN A 224 -7.77 0.20 1.98
CA GLN A 224 -8.65 -0.97 2.03
C GLN A 224 -8.08 -2.18 1.28
N LEU A 225 -8.72 -3.35 1.46
CA LEU A 225 -8.58 -4.53 0.60
C LEU A 225 -9.80 -4.62 -0.32
N PRO A 226 -9.66 -5.10 -1.58
CA PRO A 226 -10.80 -5.25 -2.50
C PRO A 226 -11.73 -6.36 -2.02
N LEU A 227 -13.02 -6.05 -1.87
CA LEU A 227 -14.02 -7.01 -1.36
C LEU A 227 -14.33 -8.13 -2.36
N GLU A 228 -14.29 -7.85 -3.67
CA GLU A 228 -14.71 -8.80 -4.70
C GLU A 228 -13.62 -9.79 -5.10
N THR A 229 -12.35 -9.41 -5.00
CA THR A 229 -11.21 -10.16 -5.56
C THR A 229 -10.29 -10.76 -4.52
N THR A 230 -10.39 -10.34 -3.25
CA THR A 230 -9.66 -10.97 -2.15
C THR A 230 -10.13 -12.42 -1.97
N GLN A 231 -9.20 -13.34 -1.77
CA GLN A 231 -9.49 -14.77 -1.58
C GLN A 231 -10.01 -15.05 -0.16
N TRP A 232 -11.21 -14.53 0.14
CA TRP A 232 -11.88 -14.80 1.41
C TRP A 232 -12.12 -16.31 1.58
N ALA A 233 -12.05 -16.80 2.80
CA ALA A 233 -12.21 -18.22 3.08
C ALA A 233 -12.99 -18.47 4.38
N ASP A 234 -14.10 -19.21 4.26
CA ASP A 234 -14.90 -19.64 5.41
C ASP A 234 -14.07 -20.41 6.43
N GLY A 235 -14.29 -20.08 7.70
CA GLY A 235 -13.54 -20.67 8.81
C GLY A 235 -12.08 -20.20 8.94
N LYS A 236 -11.65 -19.28 8.11
CA LYS A 236 -10.32 -18.65 8.17
C LYS A 236 -10.39 -17.13 8.31
N PHE A 237 -10.79 -16.44 7.24
CA PHE A 237 -10.93 -14.99 7.19
C PHE A 237 -11.98 -14.63 6.13
N THR A 238 -13.08 -14.07 6.58
CA THR A 238 -14.24 -13.72 5.75
C THR A 238 -14.35 -12.22 5.58
N VAL A 239 -15.30 -11.74 4.76
CA VAL A 239 -15.63 -10.32 4.63
C VAL A 239 -16.11 -9.74 5.96
N GLU A 240 -16.85 -10.52 6.76
CA GLU A 240 -17.31 -10.11 8.07
C GLU A 240 -16.15 -9.95 9.06
N ASP A 241 -15.17 -10.88 9.05
CA ASP A 241 -13.95 -10.76 9.86
C ASP A 241 -13.14 -9.51 9.45
N TYR A 242 -13.06 -9.24 8.16
CA TYR A 242 -12.39 -8.04 7.63
C TYR A 242 -13.12 -6.77 8.05
N THR A 243 -14.44 -6.73 7.97
CA THR A 243 -15.24 -5.58 8.42
C THR A 243 -15.03 -5.31 9.92
N ALA A 244 -15.00 -6.38 10.72
CA ALA A 244 -14.70 -6.26 12.15
C ALA A 244 -13.28 -5.72 12.40
N LEU A 245 -12.27 -6.19 11.65
CA LEU A 245 -10.91 -5.67 11.73
C LEU A 245 -10.86 -4.17 11.39
N VAL A 246 -11.53 -3.74 10.31
CA VAL A 246 -11.60 -2.32 9.93
C VAL A 246 -12.28 -1.49 11.01
N ALA A 247 -13.36 -1.99 11.62
CA ALA A 247 -14.05 -1.32 12.71
C ALA A 247 -13.14 -1.16 13.95
N ASP A 248 -12.40 -2.20 14.32
CA ASP A 248 -11.44 -2.13 15.41
C ASP A 248 -10.33 -1.10 15.13
N MET A 249 -9.78 -1.09 13.92
CA MET A 249 -8.75 -0.11 13.51
C MET A 249 -9.27 1.33 13.45
N PHE A 250 -10.55 1.52 13.09
CA PHE A 250 -11.18 2.85 13.04
C PHE A 250 -11.44 3.41 14.44
N ASN A 251 -11.77 2.56 15.40
CA ASN A 251 -12.07 2.96 16.78
C ASN A 251 -10.85 3.10 17.68
N GLY A 252 -9.65 2.65 17.27
CA GLY A 252 -8.38 2.75 17.99
C GLY A 252 -8.14 1.57 18.88
#